data_087379f5f939b5014ce0420d55410941
#
_entry.id   087379f5f939b5014ce0420d55410941
#
_cell.length_a   1.000
_cell.length_b   1.000
_cell.length_c   1.000
_cell.angle_alpha   90.00
_cell.angle_beta   90.00
_cell.angle_gamma   90.00
#
_symmetry.space_group_name_H-M   'P 1'
#
loop_
_entity.id
_entity.type
_entity.pdbx_description
1 polymer ?
#
loop_
_entity_poly.entity_id
_entity_poly.type
_entity_poly.pdbx_seq_one_letter_code
_entity_poly.pdbx_strand_id
1 'polypeptide(L)'
;MYILKPQLKKSSGQGYKFSRFDWFCLWYPPGWLILFNRHWQHYHSDPDGWNWLEYGLFLLPGGFYLALLIRWLRLGCRSPRKEVGEFDPRYQQAFREEVLAPIVKYYFRGELQQIDNLPPTGPIIVAMNHAGMCFPWDFITLGYLLSQARGWVVQPLAGVSLFEHPWVVWWLPPRWSQVLGAVRAELNDFEEAIQGGKTVLYAPEGLRGPLKGWGRRYQLQKFDVSFIQLSDRYQIPILPVICIGNESLHPWTVNLKKLQRLTKLPFLPISPLMLVLILFPSMGVWAIRTRLQYFIQPLEPAGLDTHPGKTRVAVYQQAQKFREKLQLQIYESFYTN
;
A
#
# COMPACT_ATOMS: atom_id res chain seq x y z
N MET A 1 -27.60 14.17 -13.53
CA MET A 1 -26.91 13.34 -12.52
C MET A 1 -26.16 14.30 -11.61
N TYR A 2 -26.71 14.65 -10.44
CA TYR A 2 -26.11 15.61 -9.54
C TYR A 2 -24.93 14.94 -8.82
N ILE A 3 -23.72 15.40 -9.10
CA ILE A 3 -22.51 15.01 -8.36
C ILE A 3 -22.55 15.79 -7.04
N LEU A 4 -23.06 15.15 -5.99
CA LEU A 4 -22.93 15.67 -4.62
C LEU A 4 -21.44 15.53 -4.25
N LYS A 5 -20.73 16.66 -4.20
CA LYS A 5 -19.39 16.70 -3.60
C LYS A 5 -19.53 16.22 -2.15
N PRO A 6 -18.69 15.28 -1.67
CA PRO A 6 -18.69 14.89 -0.28
C PRO A 6 -18.49 16.15 0.56
N GLN A 7 -19.49 16.51 1.34
CA GLN A 7 -19.36 17.63 2.28
C GLN A 7 -18.42 17.16 3.40
N LEU A 8 -17.20 17.69 3.39
CA LEU A 8 -16.35 17.64 4.57
C LEU A 8 -17.19 18.15 5.74
N LYS A 9 -17.43 17.27 6.71
CA LYS A 9 -18.03 17.67 7.96
C LYS A 9 -17.21 18.85 8.46
N LYS A 10 -17.80 20.03 8.72
CA LYS A 10 -17.11 21.11 9.40
C LYS A 10 -16.64 20.54 10.73
N SER A 11 -15.45 19.96 10.76
CA SER A 11 -14.85 19.51 11.99
C SER A 11 -14.62 20.75 12.83
N SER A 12 -15.04 20.70 14.06
CA SER A 12 -14.53 21.58 15.11
C SER A 12 -13.01 21.54 14.99
N GLY A 13 -12.33 22.59 14.58
CA GLY A 13 -10.93 22.72 14.17
C GLY A 13 -9.83 21.98 14.94
N GLN A 14 -10.13 20.83 15.51
CA GLN A 14 -9.22 19.90 16.18
C GLN A 14 -9.01 18.64 15.32
N GLY A 15 -7.75 18.35 15.00
CA GLY A 15 -7.33 17.12 14.34
C GLY A 15 -7.72 15.87 15.17
N TYR A 16 -7.76 14.70 14.53
CA TYR A 16 -8.05 13.44 15.19
C TYR A 16 -6.92 13.07 16.16
N LYS A 17 -7.29 12.78 17.40
CA LYS A 17 -6.32 12.32 18.41
C LYS A 17 -6.67 10.91 18.86
N PHE A 18 -5.66 10.05 18.95
CA PHE A 18 -5.86 8.71 19.48
C PHE A 18 -6.40 8.74 20.90
N SER A 19 -7.58 8.16 21.08
CA SER A 19 -8.14 7.80 22.38
C SER A 19 -7.43 6.57 22.97
N ARG A 20 -7.72 6.24 24.23
CA ARG A 20 -7.24 4.98 24.83
C ARG A 20 -7.71 3.76 24.03
N PHE A 21 -8.90 3.82 23.46
CA PHE A 21 -9.45 2.75 22.63
C PHE A 21 -8.70 2.62 21.30
N ASP A 22 -8.27 3.72 20.68
CA ASP A 22 -7.46 3.67 19.46
C ASP A 22 -6.08 3.07 19.72
N TRP A 23 -5.46 3.38 20.85
CA TRP A 23 -4.22 2.73 21.27
C TRP A 23 -4.40 1.24 21.52
N PHE A 24 -5.50 0.82 22.15
CA PHE A 24 -5.85 -0.59 22.26
C PHE A 24 -5.99 -1.23 20.86
N CYS A 25 -6.74 -0.61 19.95
CA CYS A 25 -6.92 -1.10 18.59
C CYS A 25 -5.60 -1.23 17.81
N LEU A 26 -4.62 -0.35 18.05
CA LEU A 26 -3.30 -0.45 17.42
C LEU A 26 -2.54 -1.72 17.82
N TRP A 27 -2.68 -2.14 19.09
CA TRP A 27 -1.98 -3.32 19.61
C TRP A 27 -2.80 -4.61 19.53
N TYR A 28 -4.07 -4.51 19.28
CA TYR A 28 -4.97 -5.65 19.08
C TYR A 28 -5.32 -5.78 17.59
N PRO A 29 -4.76 -6.79 16.86
CA PRO A 29 -4.85 -6.88 15.39
C PRO A 29 -6.25 -6.68 14.79
N PRO A 30 -7.35 -7.25 15.33
CA PRO A 30 -8.70 -7.01 14.83
C PRO A 30 -9.15 -5.54 14.90
N GLY A 31 -8.49 -4.71 15.70
CA GLY A 31 -8.82 -3.30 15.87
C GLY A 31 -8.35 -2.39 14.73
N TRP A 32 -7.47 -2.85 13.85
CA TRP A 32 -6.89 -1.98 12.81
C TRP A 32 -7.92 -1.46 11.82
N LEU A 33 -8.87 -2.28 11.43
CA LEU A 33 -9.97 -1.85 10.57
C LEU A 33 -10.81 -0.76 11.25
N ILE A 34 -10.98 -0.83 12.57
CA ILE A 34 -11.70 0.16 13.38
C ILE A 34 -10.96 1.52 13.32
N LEU A 35 -9.63 1.53 13.47
CA LEU A 35 -8.85 2.77 13.40
C LEU A 35 -9.11 3.54 12.11
N PHE A 36 -9.07 2.86 10.97
CA PHE A 36 -9.25 3.49 9.68
C PHE A 36 -10.67 4.02 9.49
N ASN A 37 -11.67 3.24 9.88
CA ASN A 37 -13.06 3.66 9.76
C ASN A 37 -13.41 4.81 10.73
N ARG A 38 -12.91 4.80 11.97
CA ARG A 38 -13.12 5.89 12.93
C ARG A 38 -12.48 7.19 12.47
N HIS A 39 -11.25 7.12 11.95
CA HIS A 39 -10.59 8.29 11.38
C HIS A 39 -11.38 8.84 10.18
N TRP A 40 -11.85 7.96 9.28
CA TRP A 40 -12.72 8.35 8.17
C TRP A 40 -13.98 9.06 8.66
N GLN A 41 -14.70 8.49 9.62
CA GLN A 41 -15.93 9.02 10.17
C GLN A 41 -15.74 10.34 10.94
N HIS A 42 -14.52 10.65 11.38
CA HIS A 42 -14.20 11.94 11.99
C HIS A 42 -14.22 13.06 10.94
N TYR A 43 -13.70 12.81 9.75
CA TYR A 43 -13.57 13.81 8.68
C TYR A 43 -14.72 13.81 7.69
N HIS A 44 -15.42 12.71 7.53
CA HIS A 44 -16.47 12.53 6.54
C HIS A 44 -17.81 12.13 7.19
N SER A 45 -18.90 12.59 6.58
CA SER A 45 -20.22 12.06 6.90
C SER A 45 -20.37 10.70 6.21
N ASP A 46 -20.45 9.64 6.99
CA ASP A 46 -20.61 8.26 6.50
C ASP A 46 -21.83 7.60 7.15
N PRO A 47 -23.04 7.86 6.61
CA PRO A 47 -24.28 7.32 7.17
C PRO A 47 -24.37 5.80 7.05
N ASP A 48 -23.66 5.22 6.09
CA ASP A 48 -23.59 3.77 5.87
C ASP A 48 -22.38 3.14 6.63
N GLY A 49 -21.61 3.93 7.35
CA GLY A 49 -20.44 3.51 8.11
C GLY A 49 -20.76 2.55 9.25
N TRP A 50 -19.72 1.98 9.83
CA TRP A 50 -19.83 1.06 10.97
C TRP A 50 -20.19 1.80 12.25
N ASN A 51 -20.97 1.15 13.13
CA ASN A 51 -21.35 1.68 14.44
C ASN A 51 -20.58 1.01 15.60
N TRP A 52 -20.79 1.48 16.82
CA TRP A 52 -20.07 0.98 17.99
C TRP A 52 -20.37 -0.47 18.35
N LEU A 53 -21.59 -0.95 18.12
CA LEU A 53 -21.94 -2.35 18.32
C LEU A 53 -21.17 -3.23 17.32
N GLU A 54 -21.15 -2.82 16.06
CA GLU A 54 -20.43 -3.51 15.00
C GLU A 54 -18.91 -3.51 15.27
N TYR A 55 -18.34 -2.39 15.75
CA TYR A 55 -16.93 -2.34 16.19
C TYR A 55 -16.65 -3.29 17.36
N GLY A 56 -17.54 -3.37 18.36
CA GLY A 56 -17.38 -4.33 19.46
C GLY A 56 -17.34 -5.78 18.97
N LEU A 57 -18.16 -6.10 17.98
CA LEU A 57 -18.17 -7.44 17.37
C LEU A 57 -16.89 -7.74 16.57
N PHE A 58 -16.25 -6.74 15.94
CA PHE A 58 -14.97 -6.94 15.23
C PHE A 58 -13.87 -7.51 16.13
N LEU A 59 -13.95 -7.23 17.42
CA LEU A 59 -12.95 -7.64 18.39
C LEU A 59 -13.13 -9.09 18.86
N LEU A 60 -14.22 -9.75 18.46
CA LEU A 60 -14.56 -11.10 18.87
C LEU A 60 -14.34 -12.12 17.74
N PRO A 61 -13.92 -13.36 18.06
CA PRO A 61 -13.82 -14.42 17.07
C PRO A 61 -15.16 -14.66 16.36
N GLY A 62 -15.18 -14.61 15.04
CA GLY A 62 -16.42 -14.76 14.24
C GLY A 62 -17.38 -13.59 14.30
N GLY A 63 -17.20 -12.66 15.23
CA GLY A 63 -18.12 -11.54 15.46
C GLY A 63 -18.22 -10.58 14.27
N PHE A 64 -17.18 -10.49 13.44
CA PHE A 64 -17.22 -9.70 12.21
C PHE A 64 -18.34 -10.13 11.26
N TYR A 65 -18.61 -11.42 11.13
CA TYR A 65 -19.71 -11.91 10.27
C TYR A 65 -21.06 -11.48 10.79
N LEU A 66 -21.25 -11.50 12.12
CA LEU A 66 -22.46 -10.99 12.76
C LEU A 66 -22.57 -9.46 12.59
N ALA A 67 -21.48 -8.73 12.75
CA ALA A 67 -21.44 -7.29 12.49
C ALA A 67 -21.84 -6.97 11.05
N LEU A 68 -21.35 -7.75 10.09
CA LEU A 68 -21.70 -7.59 8.68
C LEU A 68 -23.20 -7.82 8.43
N LEU A 69 -23.76 -8.88 9.04
CA LEU A 69 -25.19 -9.16 8.96
C LEU A 69 -26.03 -8.03 9.59
N ILE A 70 -25.66 -7.56 10.77
CA ILE A 70 -26.35 -6.45 11.46
C ILE A 70 -26.27 -5.19 10.59
N ARG A 71 -25.11 -4.87 10.04
CA ARG A 71 -24.94 -3.72 9.15
C ARG A 71 -25.82 -3.86 7.90
N TRP A 72 -25.82 -5.02 7.25
CA TRP A 72 -26.64 -5.28 6.07
C TRP A 72 -28.13 -5.10 6.36
N LEU A 73 -28.63 -5.62 7.49
CA LEU A 73 -30.02 -5.42 7.94
C LEU A 73 -30.30 -3.94 8.24
N ARG A 74 -29.41 -3.25 8.95
CA ARG A 74 -29.52 -1.81 9.27
C ARG A 74 -29.58 -0.94 8.02
N LEU A 75 -28.89 -1.34 6.95
CA LEU A 75 -28.92 -0.64 5.65
C LEU A 75 -30.14 -1.01 4.80
N GLY A 76 -31.10 -1.77 5.30
CA GLY A 76 -32.28 -2.19 4.54
C GLY A 76 -31.94 -3.25 3.49
N CYS A 77 -31.10 -4.21 3.84
CA CYS A 77 -30.67 -5.32 2.98
C CYS A 77 -29.98 -4.87 1.67
N ARG A 78 -29.29 -3.76 1.69
CA ARG A 78 -28.52 -3.22 0.55
C ARG A 78 -27.03 -3.13 0.83
N SER A 79 -26.24 -3.05 -0.22
CA SER A 79 -24.82 -2.71 -0.11
C SER A 79 -24.63 -1.25 0.38
N PRO A 80 -23.53 -0.95 1.09
CA PRO A 80 -23.14 0.42 1.37
C PRO A 80 -23.05 1.26 0.08
N ARG A 81 -23.39 2.54 0.17
CA ARG A 81 -23.30 3.45 -0.97
C ARG A 81 -21.84 3.62 -1.37
N LYS A 82 -21.60 3.54 -2.67
CA LYS A 82 -20.28 3.79 -3.25
C LYS A 82 -20.27 5.23 -3.77
N GLU A 83 -19.90 6.17 -2.92
CA GLU A 83 -19.68 7.53 -3.38
C GLU A 83 -18.37 7.59 -4.18
N VAL A 84 -18.34 8.44 -5.20
CA VAL A 84 -17.12 8.66 -6.01
C VAL A 84 -16.21 9.57 -5.19
N GLY A 85 -15.15 9.00 -4.60
CA GLY A 85 -14.11 9.77 -3.93
C GLY A 85 -13.08 10.25 -4.95
N GLU A 86 -12.85 11.56 -5.02
CA GLU A 86 -11.68 12.15 -5.64
C GLU A 86 -10.53 12.19 -4.63
N PHE A 87 -9.30 12.33 -5.14
CA PHE A 87 -8.14 12.54 -4.27
C PHE A 87 -8.33 13.76 -3.37
N ASP A 88 -8.22 13.57 -2.06
CA ASP A 88 -8.29 14.65 -1.07
C ASP A 88 -6.93 14.82 -0.37
N PRO A 89 -6.13 15.81 -0.76
CA PRO A 89 -4.81 16.03 -0.17
C PRO A 89 -4.87 16.42 1.31
N ARG A 90 -5.96 17.04 1.78
CA ARG A 90 -6.12 17.40 3.19
C ARG A 90 -6.39 16.18 4.04
N TYR A 91 -7.28 15.30 3.58
CA TYR A 91 -7.54 14.04 4.27
C TYR A 91 -6.33 13.11 4.23
N GLN A 92 -5.61 13.05 3.11
CA GLN A 92 -4.36 12.28 3.01
C GLN A 92 -3.33 12.78 4.04
N GLN A 93 -3.16 14.09 4.16
CA GLN A 93 -2.25 14.67 5.16
C GLN A 93 -2.69 14.31 6.58
N ALA A 94 -3.98 14.49 6.92
CA ALA A 94 -4.51 14.16 8.22
C ALA A 94 -4.33 12.66 8.55
N PHE A 95 -4.67 11.77 7.62
CA PHE A 95 -4.49 10.33 7.80
C PHE A 95 -3.01 9.95 8.01
N ARG A 96 -2.11 10.56 7.25
CA ARG A 96 -0.67 10.37 7.38
C ARG A 96 -0.14 10.78 8.75
N GLU A 97 -0.54 11.95 9.24
CA GLU A 97 -0.03 12.52 10.48
C GLU A 97 -0.69 11.92 11.73
N GLU A 98 -1.95 11.55 11.64
CA GLU A 98 -2.76 11.15 12.79
C GLU A 98 -2.88 9.63 12.96
N VAL A 99 -2.83 8.85 11.87
CA VAL A 99 -2.96 7.38 11.90
C VAL A 99 -1.68 6.68 11.48
N LEU A 100 -1.08 7.06 10.32
CA LEU A 100 0.12 6.39 9.85
C LEU A 100 1.33 6.69 10.73
N ALA A 101 1.47 7.90 11.24
CA ALA A 101 2.59 8.26 12.10
C ALA A 101 2.72 7.35 13.34
N PRO A 102 1.68 7.12 14.15
CA PRO A 102 1.73 6.15 15.25
C PRO A 102 2.04 4.72 14.80
N ILE A 103 1.44 4.26 13.70
CA ILE A 103 1.67 2.91 13.16
C ILE A 103 3.13 2.74 12.72
N VAL A 104 3.66 3.67 11.94
CA VAL A 104 5.04 3.61 11.45
C VAL A 104 6.05 3.73 12.59
N LYS A 105 5.84 4.67 13.51
CA LYS A 105 6.78 4.95 14.59
C LYS A 105 6.80 3.85 15.66
N TYR A 106 5.64 3.40 16.12
CA TYR A 106 5.55 2.50 17.28
C TYR A 106 5.38 1.03 16.89
N TYR A 107 4.70 0.76 15.79
CA TYR A 107 4.43 -0.61 15.38
C TYR A 107 5.50 -1.15 14.44
N PHE A 108 5.72 -0.53 13.27
CA PHE A 108 6.70 -1.00 12.29
C PHE A 108 8.12 -0.49 12.55
N ARG A 109 8.31 0.58 13.32
CA ARG A 109 9.61 1.21 13.54
C ARG A 109 10.35 1.46 12.23
N GLY A 110 9.62 2.06 11.28
CA GLY A 110 10.14 2.33 9.93
C GLY A 110 11.28 3.33 9.95
N GLU A 111 12.36 3.04 9.21
CA GLU A 111 13.56 3.89 9.14
C GLU A 111 14.08 4.01 7.72
N LEU A 112 14.53 5.23 7.37
CA LEU A 112 15.31 5.47 6.15
C LEU A 112 16.81 5.40 6.49
N GLN A 113 17.54 4.69 5.65
CA GLN A 113 19.00 4.62 5.68
C GLN A 113 19.55 5.29 4.42
N GLN A 114 20.76 5.85 4.49
CA GLN A 114 21.42 6.52 3.36
C GLN A 114 20.58 7.69 2.79
N ILE A 115 20.02 8.50 3.68
CA ILE A 115 19.12 9.64 3.36
C ILE A 115 19.80 10.66 2.43
N ASP A 116 21.12 10.74 2.44
CA ASP A 116 21.89 11.66 1.58
C ASP A 116 21.70 11.36 0.09
N ASN A 117 21.29 10.14 -0.25
CA ASN A 117 20.95 9.77 -1.63
C ASN A 117 19.57 10.28 -2.08
N LEU A 118 18.75 10.83 -1.16
CA LEU A 118 17.46 11.41 -1.52
C LEU A 118 17.66 12.76 -2.23
N PRO A 119 17.23 12.89 -3.49
CA PRO A 119 17.28 14.17 -4.19
C PRO A 119 16.37 15.21 -3.50
N PRO A 120 16.69 16.51 -3.66
CA PRO A 120 15.92 17.57 -3.00
C PRO A 120 14.50 17.73 -3.57
N THR A 121 14.31 17.44 -4.86
CA THR A 121 13.04 17.65 -5.58
C THR A 121 12.69 16.47 -6.46
N GLY A 122 11.38 16.29 -6.75
CA GLY A 122 10.85 15.37 -7.78
C GLY A 122 10.52 16.14 -9.09
N PRO A 123 9.87 15.48 -10.06
CA PRO A 123 9.28 14.13 -10.01
C PRO A 123 10.30 12.99 -10.10
N ILE A 124 10.00 11.86 -9.48
CA ILE A 124 10.87 10.69 -9.40
C ILE A 124 10.04 9.40 -9.45
N ILE A 125 10.58 8.37 -10.10
CA ILE A 125 10.06 7.01 -9.99
C ILE A 125 10.82 6.30 -8.88
N VAL A 126 10.16 6.07 -7.74
CA VAL A 126 10.73 5.30 -6.63
C VAL A 126 10.47 3.81 -6.89
N ALA A 127 11.51 3.06 -7.19
CA ALA A 127 11.43 1.63 -7.51
C ALA A 127 11.90 0.78 -6.33
N MET A 128 11.00 -0.03 -5.74
CA MET A 128 11.28 -0.80 -4.53
C MET A 128 10.87 -2.28 -4.68
N ASN A 129 11.60 -3.18 -4.00
CA ASN A 129 11.15 -4.56 -3.81
C ASN A 129 9.89 -4.60 -2.94
N HIS A 130 8.95 -5.43 -3.33
CA HIS A 130 7.64 -5.51 -2.68
C HIS A 130 7.33 -6.92 -2.20
N ALA A 131 6.83 -7.01 -0.96
CA ALA A 131 6.38 -8.24 -0.35
C ALA A 131 5.12 -7.99 0.51
N GLY A 132 4.41 -9.07 0.82
CA GLY A 132 3.20 -9.00 1.62
C GLY A 132 1.98 -9.54 0.88
N MET A 133 0.97 -9.98 1.65
CA MET A 133 -0.19 -10.67 1.07
C MET A 133 -1.38 -9.78 0.81
N CYS A 134 -1.71 -8.89 1.75
CA CYS A 134 -2.99 -8.22 1.78
C CYS A 134 -2.87 -6.71 1.64
N PHE A 135 -2.17 -6.08 2.56
CA PHE A 135 -2.07 -4.63 2.61
C PHE A 135 -0.62 -4.19 2.42
N PRO A 136 -0.31 -3.23 1.55
CA PRO A 136 1.06 -2.90 1.15
C PRO A 136 1.75 -1.99 2.18
N TRP A 137 1.95 -2.50 3.39
CA TRP A 137 2.55 -1.73 4.49
C TRP A 137 3.96 -1.27 4.22
N ASP A 138 4.72 -2.01 3.44
CA ASP A 138 6.06 -1.62 2.99
C ASP A 138 6.00 -0.35 2.12
N PHE A 139 5.03 -0.24 1.20
CA PHE A 139 4.80 0.97 0.40
C PHE A 139 4.27 2.13 1.23
N ILE A 140 3.27 1.89 2.07
CA ILE A 140 2.63 2.92 2.88
C ILE A 140 3.64 3.53 3.84
N THR A 141 4.47 2.69 4.49
CA THR A 141 5.51 3.13 5.40
C THR A 141 6.58 3.94 4.68
N LEU A 142 7.06 3.48 3.49
CA LEU A 142 8.01 4.25 2.71
C LEU A 142 7.43 5.61 2.27
N GLY A 143 6.20 5.63 1.76
CA GLY A 143 5.53 6.87 1.37
C GLY A 143 5.42 7.88 2.52
N TYR A 144 5.10 7.41 3.72
CA TYR A 144 5.11 8.23 4.93
C TYR A 144 6.51 8.79 5.22
N LEU A 145 7.54 7.94 5.24
CA LEU A 145 8.91 8.35 5.58
C LEU A 145 9.49 9.35 4.55
N LEU A 146 9.28 9.13 3.27
CA LEU A 146 9.70 10.07 2.21
C LEU A 146 9.00 11.42 2.34
N SER A 147 7.71 11.39 2.67
CA SER A 147 6.96 12.60 2.94
C SER A 147 7.49 13.38 4.16
N GLN A 148 7.92 12.69 5.22
CA GLN A 148 8.54 13.34 6.39
C GLN A 148 9.93 13.90 6.06
N ALA A 149 10.72 13.18 5.26
CA ALA A 149 12.09 13.57 4.94
C ALA A 149 12.20 14.74 3.93
N ARG A 150 11.29 14.81 2.96
CA ARG A 150 11.35 15.77 1.84
C ARG A 150 10.04 16.52 1.57
N GLY A 151 8.98 16.29 2.34
CA GLY A 151 7.66 16.88 2.07
C GLY A 151 6.98 16.35 0.80
N TRP A 152 7.45 15.25 0.24
CA TRP A 152 6.91 14.73 -1.02
C TRP A 152 5.52 14.15 -0.84
N VAL A 153 4.65 14.44 -1.79
CA VAL A 153 3.39 13.71 -1.97
C VAL A 153 3.69 12.52 -2.88
N VAL A 154 3.87 11.36 -2.28
CA VAL A 154 4.18 10.12 -3.00
C VAL A 154 2.88 9.41 -3.36
N GLN A 155 2.72 9.05 -4.62
CA GLN A 155 1.57 8.31 -5.12
C GLN A 155 1.95 6.84 -5.37
N PRO A 156 1.49 5.90 -4.53
CA PRO A 156 1.75 4.49 -4.76
C PRO A 156 0.91 3.96 -5.92
N LEU A 157 1.53 3.20 -6.81
CA LEU A 157 0.82 2.40 -7.81
C LEU A 157 0.27 1.15 -7.13
N ALA A 158 -1.04 1.00 -7.14
CA ALA A 158 -1.74 -0.10 -6.52
C ALA A 158 -2.40 -1.01 -7.56
N GLY A 159 -2.30 -2.32 -7.37
CA GLY A 159 -2.97 -3.29 -8.24
C GLY A 159 -4.49 -3.13 -8.21
N VAL A 160 -5.14 -3.54 -9.30
CA VAL A 160 -6.61 -3.46 -9.50
C VAL A 160 -7.38 -4.06 -8.32
N SER A 161 -6.87 -5.14 -7.72
CA SER A 161 -7.50 -5.80 -6.58
C SER A 161 -7.70 -4.88 -5.36
N LEU A 162 -6.85 -3.86 -5.18
CA LEU A 162 -6.98 -2.93 -4.06
C LEU A 162 -8.15 -1.97 -4.22
N PHE A 163 -8.56 -1.68 -5.46
CA PHE A 163 -9.66 -0.75 -5.75
C PHE A 163 -11.02 -1.43 -5.89
N GLU A 164 -11.05 -2.66 -6.35
CA GLU A 164 -12.26 -3.35 -6.79
C GLU A 164 -12.57 -4.63 -6.02
N HIS A 165 -11.63 -5.11 -5.21
CA HIS A 165 -11.84 -6.33 -4.45
C HIS A 165 -13.02 -6.17 -3.49
N PRO A 166 -14.01 -7.10 -3.50
CA PRO A 166 -15.21 -7.00 -2.65
C PRO A 166 -14.89 -6.81 -1.18
N TRP A 167 -13.82 -7.41 -0.70
CA TRP A 167 -13.28 -7.29 0.64
C TRP A 167 -13.00 -5.82 1.00
N VAL A 168 -12.26 -5.11 0.15
CA VAL A 168 -11.91 -3.70 0.37
C VAL A 168 -13.16 -2.83 0.32
N VAL A 169 -14.04 -3.09 -0.64
CA VAL A 169 -15.27 -2.32 -0.84
C VAL A 169 -16.25 -2.42 0.33
N TRP A 170 -16.32 -3.59 0.98
CA TRP A 170 -17.26 -3.81 2.08
C TRP A 170 -16.74 -3.33 3.43
N TRP A 171 -15.44 -3.28 3.64
CA TRP A 171 -14.82 -3.09 4.95
C TRP A 171 -14.13 -1.76 5.16
N LEU A 172 -13.45 -1.28 4.13
CA LEU A 172 -12.87 0.06 4.14
C LEU A 172 -13.91 1.12 3.74
N PRO A 173 -13.70 2.38 4.10
CA PRO A 173 -14.52 3.46 3.63
C PRO A 173 -14.60 3.49 2.10
N PRO A 174 -15.70 4.02 1.52
CA PRO A 174 -15.88 4.04 0.08
C PRO A 174 -14.72 4.75 -0.62
N ARG A 175 -14.09 4.05 -1.59
CA ARG A 175 -12.95 4.56 -2.39
C ARG A 175 -11.79 5.15 -1.58
N TRP A 176 -11.64 4.69 -0.36
CA TRP A 176 -10.64 5.18 0.58
C TRP A 176 -9.21 5.23 0.00
N SER A 177 -8.78 4.22 -0.76
CA SER A 177 -7.47 4.20 -1.41
C SER A 177 -7.31 5.31 -2.45
N GLN A 178 -8.35 5.63 -3.22
CA GLN A 178 -8.34 6.71 -4.21
C GLN A 178 -8.31 8.08 -3.53
N VAL A 179 -9.10 8.26 -2.47
CA VAL A 179 -9.10 9.49 -1.67
C VAL A 179 -7.73 9.75 -1.04
N LEU A 180 -7.00 8.70 -0.69
CA LEU A 180 -5.62 8.77 -0.21
C LEU A 180 -4.57 8.91 -1.32
N GLY A 181 -4.98 9.01 -2.59
CA GLY A 181 -4.08 9.28 -3.70
C GLY A 181 -3.38 8.07 -4.31
N ALA A 182 -3.89 6.85 -4.05
CA ALA A 182 -3.39 5.67 -4.75
C ALA A 182 -3.79 5.71 -6.23
N VAL A 183 -2.83 5.41 -7.11
CA VAL A 183 -3.00 5.35 -8.57
C VAL A 183 -3.08 3.88 -8.99
N ARG A 184 -3.87 3.55 -9.99
CA ARG A 184 -3.94 2.19 -10.52
C ARG A 184 -2.60 1.79 -11.14
N ALA A 185 -2.21 0.54 -10.95
CA ALA A 185 -0.99 0.00 -11.55
C ALA A 185 -1.21 -0.41 -13.02
N GLU A 186 -1.84 0.48 -13.79
CA GLU A 186 -2.01 0.38 -15.23
C GLU A 186 -1.05 1.34 -15.93
N LEU A 187 -0.60 0.99 -17.13
CA LEU A 187 0.42 1.78 -17.83
C LEU A 187 -0.03 3.22 -18.08
N ASN A 188 -1.29 3.41 -18.48
CA ASN A 188 -1.85 4.74 -18.77
C ASN A 188 -1.92 5.61 -17.52
N ASP A 189 -2.38 5.04 -16.39
CA ASP A 189 -2.50 5.78 -15.13
C ASP A 189 -1.11 6.12 -14.56
N PHE A 190 -0.13 5.24 -14.75
CA PHE A 190 1.27 5.49 -14.41
C PHE A 190 1.83 6.64 -15.27
N GLU A 191 1.58 6.61 -16.56
CA GLU A 191 1.99 7.64 -17.51
C GLU A 191 1.39 9.00 -17.16
N GLU A 192 0.08 9.05 -16.88
CA GLU A 192 -0.64 10.26 -16.46
C GLU A 192 -0.06 10.84 -15.16
N ALA A 193 0.22 9.99 -14.16
CA ALA A 193 0.82 10.44 -12.90
C ALA A 193 2.21 11.09 -13.14
N ILE A 194 3.02 10.51 -14.01
CA ILE A 194 4.34 11.05 -14.38
C ILE A 194 4.21 12.36 -15.14
N GLN A 195 3.34 12.46 -16.14
CA GLN A 195 3.08 13.69 -16.89
C GLN A 195 2.56 14.81 -15.97
N GLY A 196 1.77 14.44 -14.96
CA GLY A 196 1.33 15.36 -13.91
C GLY A 196 2.41 15.77 -12.91
N GLY A 197 3.69 15.42 -13.13
CA GLY A 197 4.81 15.79 -12.26
C GLY A 197 4.79 15.13 -10.88
N LYS A 198 4.15 13.97 -10.74
CA LYS A 198 4.02 13.26 -9.46
C LYS A 198 5.22 12.36 -9.19
N THR A 199 5.62 12.28 -7.90
CA THR A 199 6.53 11.23 -7.45
C THR A 199 5.75 9.93 -7.26
N VAL A 200 6.13 8.91 -8.02
CA VAL A 200 5.40 7.63 -8.07
C VAL A 200 6.20 6.54 -7.37
N LEU A 201 5.54 5.77 -6.52
CA LEU A 201 6.11 4.60 -5.86
C LEU A 201 5.69 3.32 -6.60
N TYR A 202 6.66 2.58 -7.09
CA TYR A 202 6.47 1.47 -7.99
C TYR A 202 7.18 0.19 -7.54
N ALA A 203 6.51 -0.96 -7.68
CA ALA A 203 7.11 -2.28 -7.50
C ALA A 203 7.41 -2.92 -8.86
N PRO A 204 8.67 -2.97 -9.33
CA PRO A 204 9.00 -3.56 -10.63
C PRO A 204 8.66 -5.05 -10.75
N GLU A 205 8.61 -5.76 -9.62
CA GLU A 205 8.17 -7.16 -9.56
C GLU A 205 6.66 -7.31 -9.80
N GLY A 206 5.87 -6.26 -9.54
CA GLY A 206 4.41 -6.33 -9.52
C GLY A 206 3.91 -7.43 -8.61
N LEU A 207 2.86 -8.14 -9.01
CA LEU A 207 2.30 -9.28 -8.24
C LEU A 207 3.28 -10.46 -8.06
N ARG A 208 4.37 -10.53 -8.84
CA ARG A 208 5.36 -11.63 -8.74
C ARG A 208 6.14 -11.56 -7.43
N GLY A 209 6.34 -10.38 -6.87
CA GLY A 209 6.98 -10.16 -5.57
C GLY A 209 6.22 -10.90 -4.46
N PRO A 210 4.98 -10.52 -4.13
CA PRO A 210 4.15 -11.21 -3.15
C PRO A 210 3.90 -12.69 -3.46
N LEU A 211 3.82 -13.08 -4.74
CA LEU A 211 3.54 -14.46 -5.17
C LEU A 211 4.73 -15.42 -5.06
N LYS A 212 5.94 -14.95 -4.80
CA LYS A 212 7.13 -15.81 -4.75
C LYS A 212 7.14 -16.80 -3.58
N GLY A 213 6.40 -16.51 -2.52
CA GLY A 213 6.31 -17.34 -1.32
C GLY A 213 7.52 -17.21 -0.39
N TRP A 214 7.37 -17.71 0.84
CA TRP A 214 8.37 -17.60 1.92
C TRP A 214 9.73 -18.23 1.60
N GLY A 215 9.74 -19.33 0.89
CA GLY A 215 10.98 -20.03 0.49
C GLY A 215 11.88 -19.21 -0.44
N ARG A 216 11.35 -18.18 -1.07
CA ARG A 216 12.09 -17.28 -1.97
C ARG A 216 12.15 -15.85 -1.44
N ARG A 217 12.04 -15.68 -0.14
CA ARG A 217 12.13 -14.35 0.46
C ARG A 217 13.44 -13.67 0.08
N TYR A 218 13.38 -12.36 -0.16
CA TYR A 218 14.50 -11.53 -0.62
C TYR A 218 15.12 -11.92 -1.96
N GLN A 219 14.50 -12.82 -2.73
CA GLN A 219 14.88 -13.10 -4.10
C GLN A 219 13.97 -12.32 -5.06
N LEU A 220 14.54 -11.33 -5.72
CA LEU A 220 13.81 -10.50 -6.67
C LEU A 220 13.33 -11.32 -7.87
N GLN A 221 12.08 -11.18 -8.19
CA GLN A 221 11.46 -11.79 -9.35
C GLN A 221 11.73 -10.96 -10.61
N LYS A 222 11.30 -11.46 -11.77
CA LYS A 222 11.42 -10.73 -13.04
C LYS A 222 10.76 -9.36 -12.95
N PHE A 223 11.48 -8.31 -13.35
CA PHE A 223 10.98 -6.95 -13.39
C PHE A 223 10.11 -6.69 -14.63
N ASP A 224 9.10 -5.89 -14.47
CA ASP A 224 8.41 -5.23 -15.58
C ASP A 224 9.29 -4.11 -16.14
N VAL A 225 9.10 -3.77 -17.40
CA VAL A 225 9.96 -2.79 -18.11
C VAL A 225 9.36 -1.39 -18.18
N SER A 226 8.10 -1.23 -17.80
CA SER A 226 7.37 0.03 -17.96
C SER A 226 8.04 1.21 -17.27
N PHE A 227 8.60 1.02 -16.08
CA PHE A 227 9.27 2.10 -15.35
C PHE A 227 10.53 2.61 -16.06
N ILE A 228 11.29 1.74 -16.73
CA ILE A 228 12.44 2.14 -17.57
C ILE A 228 11.96 2.91 -18.80
N GLN A 229 10.91 2.42 -19.47
CA GLN A 229 10.34 3.08 -20.65
C GLN A 229 9.81 4.47 -20.33
N LEU A 230 9.13 4.62 -19.20
CA LEU A 230 8.58 5.91 -18.79
C LEU A 230 9.68 6.87 -18.30
N SER A 231 10.67 6.35 -17.57
CA SER A 231 11.86 7.11 -17.20
C SER A 231 12.57 7.68 -18.44
N ASP A 232 12.80 6.85 -19.45
CA ASP A 232 13.42 7.28 -20.72
C ASP A 232 12.57 8.29 -21.47
N ARG A 233 11.28 8.01 -21.63
CA ARG A 233 10.35 8.87 -22.40
C ARG A 233 10.19 10.25 -21.81
N TYR A 234 10.06 10.33 -20.49
CA TYR A 234 9.78 11.59 -19.77
C TYR A 234 11.00 12.21 -19.09
N GLN A 235 12.17 11.60 -19.27
CA GLN A 235 13.43 12.05 -18.67
C GLN A 235 13.33 12.22 -17.14
N ILE A 236 12.67 11.23 -16.48
CA ILE A 236 12.48 11.22 -15.04
C ILE A 236 13.42 10.20 -14.41
N PRO A 237 14.23 10.61 -13.41
CA PRO A 237 15.17 9.70 -12.75
C PRO A 237 14.45 8.63 -11.92
N ILE A 238 15.14 7.50 -11.72
CA ILE A 238 14.68 6.39 -10.91
C ILE A 238 15.46 6.40 -9.60
N LEU A 239 14.74 6.37 -8.47
CA LEU A 239 15.30 6.18 -7.14
C LEU A 239 15.13 4.72 -6.71
N PRO A 240 16.20 3.92 -6.72
CA PRO A 240 16.11 2.55 -6.22
C PRO A 240 16.04 2.55 -4.70
N VAL A 241 15.13 1.77 -4.15
CA VAL A 241 14.99 1.59 -2.69
C VAL A 241 14.91 0.10 -2.37
N ILE A 242 15.65 -0.32 -1.35
CA ILE A 242 15.59 -1.67 -0.82
C ILE A 242 14.85 -1.65 0.49
N CYS A 243 13.80 -2.47 0.60
CA CYS A 243 13.09 -2.69 1.86
C CYS A 243 13.50 -4.03 2.46
N ILE A 244 14.02 -3.99 3.69
CA ILE A 244 14.28 -5.15 4.53
C ILE A 244 13.21 -5.21 5.64
N GLY A 245 12.75 -6.42 5.97
CA GLY A 245 11.66 -6.64 6.91
C GLY A 245 10.29 -6.85 6.26
N ASN A 246 10.07 -6.37 5.03
CA ASN A 246 8.79 -6.48 4.34
C ASN A 246 8.34 -7.94 4.12
N GLU A 247 9.25 -8.87 3.90
CA GLU A 247 8.94 -10.30 3.77
C GLU A 247 8.34 -10.90 5.06
N SER A 248 8.67 -10.32 6.20
CA SER A 248 8.19 -10.76 7.53
C SER A 248 6.81 -10.18 7.89
N LEU A 249 6.25 -9.28 7.09
CA LEU A 249 4.90 -8.75 7.32
C LEU A 249 3.83 -9.86 7.28
N HIS A 250 4.01 -10.83 6.38
CA HIS A 250 3.11 -11.98 6.21
C HIS A 250 3.97 -13.24 5.98
N PRO A 251 4.57 -13.81 7.04
CA PRO A 251 5.46 -14.96 6.92
C PRO A 251 4.72 -16.24 6.52
N TRP A 252 5.50 -17.25 6.12
CA TRP A 252 5.03 -18.59 5.76
C TRP A 252 4.00 -18.62 4.62
N THR A 253 4.06 -17.64 3.74
CA THR A 253 3.20 -17.62 2.56
C THR A 253 3.63 -18.70 1.56
N VAL A 254 2.66 -19.44 1.05
CA VAL A 254 2.82 -20.41 -0.02
C VAL A 254 1.82 -20.07 -1.13
N ASN A 255 2.30 -20.02 -2.37
CA ASN A 255 1.42 -19.82 -3.51
C ASN A 255 0.95 -21.17 -4.08
N LEU A 256 -0.33 -21.49 -3.95
CA LEU A 256 -0.93 -22.69 -4.48
C LEU A 256 -1.29 -22.53 -5.95
N LYS A 257 -0.29 -22.62 -6.83
CA LYS A 257 -0.45 -22.47 -8.30
C LYS A 257 -1.53 -23.37 -8.93
N LYS A 258 -1.74 -24.58 -8.40
CA LYS A 258 -2.79 -25.48 -8.88
C LYS A 258 -4.19 -24.95 -8.54
N LEU A 259 -4.39 -24.50 -7.31
CA LEU A 259 -5.67 -23.95 -6.86
C LEU A 259 -5.94 -22.58 -7.52
N GLN A 260 -4.92 -21.75 -7.69
CA GLN A 260 -5.01 -20.49 -8.42
C GLN A 260 -5.53 -20.70 -9.85
N ARG A 261 -5.01 -21.72 -10.56
CA ARG A 261 -5.48 -22.05 -11.92
C ARG A 261 -6.93 -22.57 -11.93
N LEU A 262 -7.32 -23.35 -10.93
CA LEU A 262 -8.67 -23.88 -10.81
C LEU A 262 -9.70 -22.79 -10.51
N THR A 263 -9.38 -21.89 -9.59
CA THR A 263 -10.27 -20.80 -9.15
C THR A 263 -10.24 -19.57 -10.08
N LYS A 264 -9.32 -19.53 -11.04
CA LYS A 264 -9.06 -18.38 -11.92
C LYS A 264 -8.78 -17.07 -11.16
N LEU A 265 -8.43 -17.16 -9.89
CA LEU A 265 -8.05 -15.99 -9.09
C LEU A 265 -6.66 -15.52 -9.49
N PRO A 266 -6.44 -14.21 -9.67
CA PRO A 266 -5.13 -13.66 -10.05
C PRO A 266 -4.09 -13.84 -8.93
N PHE A 267 -4.54 -14.04 -7.69
CA PHE A 267 -3.73 -14.07 -6.50
C PHE A 267 -4.37 -14.97 -5.44
N LEU A 268 -3.66 -16.00 -5.02
CA LEU A 268 -4.12 -16.90 -3.94
C LEU A 268 -2.91 -17.36 -3.09
N PRO A 269 -2.29 -16.46 -2.32
CA PRO A 269 -1.31 -16.84 -1.34
C PRO A 269 -2.03 -17.44 -0.13
N ILE A 270 -1.54 -18.55 0.37
CA ILE A 270 -2.02 -19.17 1.60
C ILE A 270 -0.92 -19.08 2.66
N SER A 271 -1.32 -18.70 3.85
CA SER A 271 -0.49 -18.67 5.05
C SER A 271 -1.28 -19.25 6.20
N PRO A 272 -0.65 -19.84 7.22
CA PRO A 272 -1.33 -20.23 8.47
C PRO A 272 -2.13 -19.08 9.11
N LEU A 273 -1.72 -17.83 8.87
CA LEU A 273 -2.47 -16.63 9.29
C LEU A 273 -3.87 -16.56 8.68
N MET A 274 -4.15 -17.24 7.56
CA MET A 274 -5.50 -17.24 6.97
C MET A 274 -6.52 -17.92 7.86
N LEU A 275 -6.12 -18.90 8.67
CA LEU A 275 -7.01 -19.50 9.66
C LEU A 275 -7.47 -18.46 10.69
N VAL A 276 -6.55 -17.59 11.12
CA VAL A 276 -6.87 -16.49 12.02
C VAL A 276 -7.75 -15.45 11.31
N LEU A 277 -7.51 -15.17 10.03
CA LEU A 277 -8.33 -14.26 9.23
C LEU A 277 -9.76 -14.77 9.02
N ILE A 278 -9.99 -16.10 9.02
CA ILE A 278 -11.34 -16.65 8.99
C ILE A 278 -12.11 -16.29 10.28
N LEU A 279 -11.45 -16.36 11.44
CA LEU A 279 -12.06 -15.99 12.73
C LEU A 279 -12.15 -14.47 12.91
N PHE A 280 -11.18 -13.72 12.39
CA PHE A 280 -11.08 -12.26 12.50
C PHE A 280 -10.88 -11.61 11.13
N PRO A 281 -11.91 -11.57 10.27
CA PRO A 281 -11.76 -10.94 8.95
C PRO A 281 -11.37 -9.45 9.01
N SER A 282 -11.66 -8.76 10.12
CA SER A 282 -11.21 -7.38 10.40
C SER A 282 -9.69 -7.21 10.41
N MET A 283 -8.92 -8.30 10.56
CA MET A 283 -7.46 -8.29 10.45
C MET A 283 -6.93 -8.19 9.02
N GLY A 284 -7.77 -8.11 7.99
CA GLY A 284 -7.32 -8.08 6.59
C GLY A 284 -6.43 -6.89 6.22
N VAL A 285 -6.42 -5.83 7.02
CA VAL A 285 -5.50 -4.69 6.88
C VAL A 285 -4.28 -4.79 7.80
N TRP A 286 -4.20 -5.82 8.64
CA TRP A 286 -3.13 -6.00 9.60
C TRP A 286 -1.94 -6.77 9.00
N ALA A 287 -0.76 -6.52 9.56
CA ALA A 287 0.46 -7.27 9.29
C ALA A 287 1.21 -7.55 10.59
N ILE A 288 2.04 -8.57 10.62
CA ILE A 288 2.87 -8.89 11.77
C ILE A 288 3.85 -7.76 12.04
N ARG A 289 4.04 -7.44 13.33
CA ARG A 289 4.99 -6.43 13.76
C ARG A 289 6.41 -6.81 13.34
N THR A 290 7.01 -5.97 12.52
CA THR A 290 8.39 -6.11 12.06
C THR A 290 9.02 -4.74 11.90
N ARG A 291 10.34 -4.64 12.03
CA ARG A 291 11.07 -3.42 11.69
C ARG A 291 11.22 -3.32 10.18
N LEU A 292 10.80 -2.20 9.60
CA LEU A 292 10.95 -1.93 8.18
C LEU A 292 12.12 -0.96 7.98
N GLN A 293 13.17 -1.41 7.31
CA GLN A 293 14.36 -0.62 7.00
C GLN A 293 14.42 -0.37 5.50
N TYR A 294 14.59 0.89 5.11
CA TYR A 294 14.64 1.31 3.72
C TYR A 294 15.99 1.89 3.40
N PHE A 295 16.73 1.24 2.54
CA PHE A 295 18.05 1.65 2.08
C PHE A 295 17.89 2.41 0.77
N ILE A 296 18.11 3.72 0.82
CA ILE A 296 18.02 4.60 -0.33
C ILE A 296 19.29 4.46 -1.15
N GLN A 297 19.18 3.98 -2.37
CA GLN A 297 20.32 3.79 -3.26
C GLN A 297 20.63 5.08 -4.04
N PRO A 298 21.83 5.22 -4.61
CA PRO A 298 22.13 6.34 -5.50
C PRO A 298 21.12 6.47 -6.62
N LEU A 299 20.74 7.72 -6.91
CA LEU A 299 19.77 8.04 -7.96
C LEU A 299 20.29 7.58 -9.32
N GLU A 300 19.47 6.84 -10.04
CA GLU A 300 19.75 6.44 -11.41
C GLU A 300 19.22 7.53 -12.36
N PRO A 301 20.08 8.15 -13.19
CA PRO A 301 19.64 9.19 -14.11
C PRO A 301 18.62 8.67 -15.11
N ALA A 302 17.79 9.57 -15.60
CA ALA A 302 16.89 9.25 -16.71
C ALA A 302 17.70 8.87 -17.95
N GLY A 303 17.20 7.96 -18.73
CA GLY A 303 17.87 7.57 -19.98
C GLY A 303 19.13 6.74 -19.78
N LEU A 304 19.19 5.86 -18.76
CA LEU A 304 20.28 4.93 -18.51
C LEU A 304 20.85 4.35 -19.82
N ASP A 305 21.95 4.92 -20.34
CA ASP A 305 22.65 4.52 -21.58
C ASP A 305 21.75 4.39 -22.83
N THR A 306 20.81 5.30 -23.03
CA THR A 306 19.83 5.19 -24.10
C THR A 306 20.17 6.03 -25.31
N HIS A 307 20.55 5.38 -26.41
CA HIS A 307 20.45 5.97 -27.73
C HIS A 307 18.99 5.99 -28.22
N PRO A 308 18.51 7.06 -28.85
CA PRO A 308 17.17 7.10 -29.44
C PRO A 308 17.01 5.94 -30.43
N GLY A 309 16.02 5.10 -30.23
CA GLY A 309 15.74 3.94 -31.09
C GLY A 309 15.97 2.57 -30.46
N LYS A 310 16.07 2.45 -29.13
CA LYS A 310 16.26 1.15 -28.46
C LYS A 310 15.24 0.11 -28.86
N THR A 311 15.76 -1.04 -29.23
CA THR A 311 14.96 -2.24 -29.41
C THR A 311 14.36 -2.70 -28.07
N ARG A 312 13.18 -3.30 -28.10
CA ARG A 312 12.49 -3.90 -26.93
C ARG A 312 13.43 -4.80 -26.10
N VAL A 313 14.41 -5.42 -26.75
CA VAL A 313 15.43 -6.27 -26.13
C VAL A 313 16.35 -5.45 -25.21
N ALA A 314 16.80 -4.29 -25.66
CA ALA A 314 17.69 -3.42 -24.87
C ALA A 314 17.04 -2.92 -23.56
N VAL A 315 15.78 -2.52 -23.63
CA VAL A 315 15.00 -2.09 -22.44
C VAL A 315 14.85 -3.26 -21.45
N TYR A 316 14.59 -4.47 -21.97
CA TYR A 316 14.51 -5.66 -21.14
C TYR A 316 15.84 -5.98 -20.44
N GLN A 317 16.96 -5.92 -21.19
CA GLN A 317 18.30 -6.14 -20.61
C GLN A 317 18.62 -5.11 -19.52
N GLN A 318 18.22 -3.87 -19.71
CA GLN A 318 18.41 -2.81 -18.74
C GLN A 318 17.60 -3.04 -17.44
N ALA A 319 16.33 -3.43 -17.56
CA ALA A 319 15.51 -3.81 -16.40
C ALA A 319 16.10 -5.01 -15.66
N GLN A 320 16.71 -5.95 -16.37
CA GLN A 320 17.39 -7.11 -15.81
C GLN A 320 18.68 -6.70 -15.06
N LYS A 321 19.52 -5.84 -15.64
CA LYS A 321 20.71 -5.29 -14.97
C LYS A 321 20.34 -4.52 -13.70
N PHE A 322 19.28 -3.70 -13.77
CA PHE A 322 18.76 -2.98 -12.61
C PHE A 322 18.32 -3.95 -11.51
N ARG A 323 17.61 -5.02 -11.85
CA ARG A 323 17.20 -6.08 -10.91
C ARG A 323 18.40 -6.76 -10.25
N GLU A 324 19.42 -7.12 -11.04
CA GLU A 324 20.64 -7.78 -10.54
C GLU A 324 21.40 -6.88 -9.58
N LYS A 325 21.54 -5.59 -9.90
CA LYS A 325 22.15 -4.60 -9.01
C LYS A 325 21.40 -4.52 -7.66
N LEU A 326 20.07 -4.40 -7.69
CA LEU A 326 19.28 -4.39 -6.46
C LEU A 326 19.37 -5.71 -5.68
N GLN A 327 19.43 -6.85 -6.38
CA GLN A 327 19.56 -8.16 -5.73
C GLN A 327 20.90 -8.28 -4.96
N LEU A 328 21.99 -7.81 -5.54
CA LEU A 328 23.30 -7.77 -4.86
C LEU A 328 23.24 -6.89 -3.61
N GLN A 329 22.67 -5.70 -3.72
CA GLN A 329 22.53 -4.78 -2.61
C GLN A 329 21.63 -5.31 -1.48
N ILE A 330 20.59 -6.09 -1.80
CA ILE A 330 19.80 -6.81 -0.80
C ILE A 330 20.68 -7.77 -0.02
N TYR A 331 21.53 -8.56 -0.69
CA TYR A 331 22.45 -9.48 -0.02
C TYR A 331 23.46 -8.74 0.86
N GLU A 332 24.07 -7.68 0.35
CA GLU A 332 25.01 -6.84 1.12
C GLU A 332 24.36 -6.28 2.39
N SER A 333 23.08 -5.86 2.32
CA SER A 333 22.34 -5.35 3.46
C SER A 333 22.16 -6.37 4.60
N PHE A 334 22.29 -7.67 4.31
CA PHE A 334 22.24 -8.72 5.36
C PHE A 334 23.60 -8.94 6.05
N TYR A 335 24.71 -8.57 5.40
CA TYR A 335 26.04 -8.74 5.98
C TYR A 335 26.51 -7.51 6.77
N THR A 336 25.85 -6.38 6.58
CA THR A 336 26.19 -5.10 7.24
C THR A 336 25.34 -4.81 8.48
N ASN A 337 24.33 -5.60 8.78
CA ASN A 337 23.47 -5.55 9.97
C ASN A 337 23.66 -6.80 10.83
#